data_2807e5f7b0d04692c46c368958082b3d
#
_entry.id   2807e5f7b0d04692c46c368958082b3d
#
_cell.length_a   1.000
_cell.length_b   1.000
_cell.length_c   1.000
_cell.angle_alpha   90.00
_cell.angle_beta   90.00
_cell.angle_gamma   90.00
#
_symmetry.space_group_name_H-M   'P 1'
#
loop_
_entity.id
_entity.type
_entity.pdbx_description
1 polymer ?
#
loop_
_entity_poly.entity_id
_entity_poly.type
_entity_poly.pdbx_seq_one_letter_code
_entity_poly.pdbx_strand_id
1 'polypeptide(L)'
;VLSALSFMKERLTGIVTTTDNGGSTGRIRQERGGIAWGDLRNCLNQIIIEPSTASALFEYRFTGEGELSGHNLGNLMLKALEDMHIRPIEAINLIRELLKVKSHIIPMSEEPVHLAASLGSGSSIVGEVSIDNLTELPQSLFLVPMVKAAQEAIQALEQAEVILLGPGSFMTSIMPPLLLPELATALRNSKAKVIFIDNLGVEIGAASQLSLADRIQKINEIVGESVIDGAITPYREQIVVDLSAIYSVKILAKRLNADDISYRHDRTLLAQAIDELVGELDYE
;
A
#
# COMPACT_ATOMS: atom_id res chain seq x y z
N VAL A 1 -2.83 6.87 -5.70
CA VAL A 1 -2.04 7.95 -5.07
C VAL A 1 -0.74 8.15 -5.82
N LEU A 2 0.17 7.17 -5.86
CA LEU A 2 1.50 7.34 -6.49
C LEU A 2 1.42 7.95 -7.89
N SER A 3 0.53 7.45 -8.75
CA SER A 3 0.29 8.00 -10.08
C SER A 3 -0.25 9.44 -10.05
N ALA A 4 -1.15 9.77 -9.11
CA ALA A 4 -1.74 11.09 -8.98
C ALA A 4 -0.71 12.14 -8.54
N LEU A 5 0.27 11.73 -7.74
CA LEU A 5 1.31 12.59 -7.19
C LEU A 5 2.68 12.44 -7.87
N SER A 6 2.77 11.68 -8.98
CA SER A 6 4.05 11.44 -9.68
C SER A 6 4.77 12.71 -10.14
N PHE A 7 4.03 13.82 -10.29
CA PHE A 7 4.61 15.14 -10.59
C PHE A 7 5.52 15.69 -9.47
N MET A 8 5.39 15.17 -8.25
CA MET A 8 6.25 15.56 -7.11
C MET A 8 7.66 14.96 -7.21
N LYS A 9 7.87 13.98 -8.10
CA LYS A 9 9.18 13.37 -8.40
C LYS A 9 9.88 12.88 -7.13
N GLU A 10 11.09 13.37 -6.85
CA GLU A 10 11.94 12.98 -5.71
C GLU A 10 11.31 13.30 -4.34
N ARG A 11 10.31 14.18 -4.28
CA ARG A 11 9.54 14.46 -3.05
C ARG A 11 8.47 13.41 -2.73
N LEU A 12 8.23 12.46 -3.63
CA LEU A 12 7.27 11.39 -3.44
C LEU A 12 7.97 10.09 -3.07
N THR A 13 7.62 9.54 -1.93
CA THR A 13 8.07 8.22 -1.48
C THR A 13 6.88 7.31 -1.24
N GLY A 14 6.90 6.11 -1.81
CA GLY A 14 5.92 5.06 -1.53
C GLY A 14 6.55 3.95 -0.71
N ILE A 15 6.02 3.69 0.49
CA ILE A 15 6.33 2.50 1.29
C ILE A 15 5.32 1.42 0.90
N VAL A 16 5.81 0.27 0.47
CA VAL A 16 4.99 -0.76 -0.15
C VAL A 16 5.08 -2.06 0.64
N THR A 17 3.92 -2.71 0.81
CA THR A 17 3.86 -4.03 1.45
C THR A 17 4.63 -5.09 0.65
N THR A 18 5.19 -6.06 1.37
CA THR A 18 5.96 -7.18 0.80
C THR A 18 5.40 -8.53 1.22
N THR A 19 4.06 -8.61 1.40
CA THR A 19 3.36 -9.82 1.88
C THR A 19 2.59 -10.55 0.78
N ASP A 20 2.46 -9.98 -0.44
CA ASP A 20 1.71 -10.58 -1.56
C ASP A 20 2.12 -12.04 -1.83
N ASN A 21 1.12 -12.89 -1.95
CA ASN A 21 1.28 -14.30 -2.32
C ASN A 21 0.36 -14.72 -3.48
N GLY A 22 -0.16 -13.76 -4.23
CA GLY A 22 -1.02 -14.00 -5.39
C GLY A 22 -0.24 -14.19 -6.70
N GLY A 23 -0.89 -14.76 -7.69
CA GLY A 23 -0.45 -14.83 -9.09
C GLY A 23 1.01 -15.21 -9.32
N SER A 24 1.74 -14.39 -10.09
CA SER A 24 3.16 -14.58 -10.39
C SER A 24 4.04 -14.49 -9.14
N THR A 25 3.76 -13.55 -8.25
CA THR A 25 4.50 -13.36 -7.00
C THR A 25 4.43 -14.60 -6.12
N GLY A 26 3.22 -15.12 -5.89
CA GLY A 26 3.01 -16.30 -5.05
C GLY A 26 3.76 -17.53 -5.58
N ARG A 27 3.73 -17.79 -6.90
CA ARG A 27 4.47 -18.90 -7.51
C ARG A 27 5.98 -18.74 -7.33
N ILE A 28 6.53 -17.56 -7.59
CA ILE A 28 7.96 -17.30 -7.41
C ILE A 28 8.37 -17.52 -5.95
N ARG A 29 7.60 -16.99 -5.00
CA ARG A 29 7.89 -17.18 -3.57
C ARG A 29 7.79 -18.62 -3.12
N GLN A 30 6.83 -19.37 -3.65
CA GLN A 30 6.67 -20.80 -3.34
C GLN A 30 7.83 -21.64 -3.82
N GLU A 31 8.39 -21.33 -5.00
CA GLU A 31 9.48 -22.09 -5.62
C GLU A 31 10.86 -21.62 -5.16
N ARG A 32 11.05 -20.33 -4.95
CA ARG A 32 12.35 -19.68 -4.75
C ARG A 32 12.48 -18.94 -3.42
N GLY A 33 11.39 -18.81 -2.65
CA GLY A 33 11.38 -17.93 -1.48
C GLY A 33 11.53 -16.46 -1.84
N GLY A 34 11.98 -15.64 -0.87
CA GLY A 34 12.23 -14.22 -1.05
C GLY A 34 11.05 -13.33 -0.70
N ILE A 35 11.22 -12.01 -0.90
CA ILE A 35 10.19 -11.02 -0.63
C ILE A 35 9.12 -11.02 -1.73
N ALA A 36 7.98 -10.40 -1.45
CA ALA A 36 6.92 -10.24 -2.44
C ALA A 36 7.19 -9.04 -3.36
N TRP A 37 7.63 -9.31 -4.57
CA TRP A 37 7.99 -8.28 -5.56
C TRP A 37 6.80 -7.68 -6.31
N GLY A 38 5.62 -8.31 -6.25
CA GLY A 38 4.46 -7.95 -7.08
C GLY A 38 4.01 -6.52 -6.90
N ASP A 39 3.75 -6.10 -5.67
CA ASP A 39 3.27 -4.76 -5.37
C ASP A 39 4.34 -3.69 -5.61
N LEU A 40 5.60 -3.98 -5.26
CA LEU A 40 6.73 -3.11 -5.57
C LEU A 40 6.84 -2.86 -7.08
N ARG A 41 6.75 -3.93 -7.89
CA ARG A 41 6.75 -3.85 -9.35
C ARG A 41 5.54 -3.05 -9.86
N ASN A 42 4.34 -3.29 -9.31
CA ASN A 42 3.14 -2.55 -9.67
C ASN A 42 3.30 -1.05 -9.37
N CYS A 43 3.81 -0.69 -8.19
CA CYS A 43 4.05 0.68 -7.80
C CYS A 43 5.05 1.37 -8.72
N LEU A 44 6.17 0.71 -9.05
CA LEU A 44 7.15 1.23 -10.00
C LEU A 44 6.52 1.52 -11.37
N ASN A 45 5.70 0.60 -11.88
CA ASN A 45 5.04 0.77 -13.16
C ASN A 45 4.03 1.94 -13.17
N GLN A 46 3.29 2.12 -12.08
CA GLN A 46 2.27 3.17 -11.96
C GLN A 46 2.83 4.59 -11.96
N ILE A 47 4.11 4.78 -11.68
CA ILE A 47 4.78 6.08 -11.64
C ILE A 47 5.68 6.35 -12.87
N ILE A 48 5.66 5.46 -13.86
CA ILE A 48 6.30 5.72 -15.15
C ILE A 48 5.52 6.83 -15.86
N ILE A 49 6.21 7.92 -16.17
CA ILE A 49 5.61 9.06 -16.85
C ILE A 49 5.67 8.87 -18.37
N GLU A 50 6.83 8.42 -18.89
CA GLU A 50 7.07 8.22 -20.30
C GLU A 50 7.24 6.73 -20.63
N PRO A 51 6.31 6.13 -21.38
CA PRO A 51 6.46 4.76 -21.84
C PRO A 51 7.74 4.57 -22.67
N SER A 52 8.44 3.48 -22.43
CA SER A 52 9.69 3.14 -23.10
C SER A 52 9.76 1.62 -23.38
N THR A 53 10.72 1.20 -24.18
CA THR A 53 10.98 -0.24 -24.37
C THR A 53 11.32 -0.91 -23.03
N ALA A 54 12.04 -0.23 -22.15
CA ALA A 54 12.36 -0.74 -20.81
C ALA A 54 11.09 -0.93 -19.98
N SER A 55 10.16 0.02 -19.99
CA SER A 55 8.88 -0.12 -19.28
C SER A 55 8.00 -1.22 -19.88
N ALA A 56 7.99 -1.37 -21.22
CA ALA A 56 7.26 -2.45 -21.88
C ALA A 56 7.83 -3.84 -21.53
N LEU A 57 9.15 -3.96 -21.45
CA LEU A 57 9.82 -5.18 -20.98
C LEU A 57 9.50 -5.48 -19.51
N PHE A 58 9.58 -4.48 -18.67
CA PHE A 58 9.31 -4.64 -17.23
C PHE A 58 7.87 -5.08 -16.94
N GLU A 59 6.91 -4.63 -17.78
CA GLU A 59 5.50 -5.04 -17.70
C GLU A 59 5.16 -6.30 -18.48
N TYR A 60 6.09 -6.81 -19.30
CA TYR A 60 5.82 -7.97 -20.13
C TYR A 60 5.37 -9.16 -19.29
N ARG A 61 4.28 -9.79 -19.71
CA ARG A 61 3.75 -11.01 -19.11
C ARG A 61 3.85 -12.15 -20.12
N PHE A 62 4.50 -13.22 -19.72
CA PHE A 62 4.62 -14.41 -20.56
C PHE A 62 3.26 -15.06 -20.80
N THR A 63 2.96 -15.34 -22.05
CA THR A 63 1.73 -16.00 -22.50
C THR A 63 2.04 -17.41 -23.00
N GLY A 64 0.99 -18.19 -23.31
CA GLY A 64 1.14 -19.56 -23.84
C GLY A 64 1.16 -20.61 -22.73
N GLU A 65 1.77 -21.76 -23.02
CA GLU A 65 1.88 -22.89 -22.11
C GLU A 65 3.33 -23.06 -21.64
N GLY A 66 3.53 -23.60 -20.45
CA GLY A 66 4.86 -23.85 -19.89
C GLY A 66 5.10 -23.08 -18.57
N GLU A 67 6.27 -23.30 -17.99
CA GLU A 67 6.62 -22.81 -16.63
C GLU A 67 6.59 -21.27 -16.51
N LEU A 68 7.00 -20.55 -17.56
CA LEU A 68 6.99 -19.09 -17.55
C LEU A 68 5.59 -18.49 -17.76
N SER A 69 4.61 -19.29 -18.21
CA SER A 69 3.26 -18.77 -18.50
C SER A 69 2.65 -18.03 -17.31
N GLY A 70 2.17 -16.81 -17.54
CA GLY A 70 1.57 -15.94 -16.52
C GLY A 70 2.57 -15.23 -15.61
N HIS A 71 3.89 -15.53 -15.70
CA HIS A 71 4.89 -14.74 -15.00
C HIS A 71 5.07 -13.36 -15.64
N ASN A 72 5.31 -12.36 -14.79
CA ASN A 72 5.70 -11.03 -15.24
C ASN A 72 7.22 -10.91 -15.25
N LEU A 73 7.79 -10.36 -16.34
CA LEU A 73 9.24 -10.26 -16.48
C LEU A 73 9.87 -9.36 -15.41
N GLY A 74 9.21 -8.28 -15.02
CA GLY A 74 9.69 -7.40 -13.94
C GLY A 74 9.82 -8.12 -12.60
N ASN A 75 8.85 -9.02 -12.27
CA ASN A 75 8.96 -9.85 -11.07
C ASN A 75 10.17 -10.80 -11.15
N LEU A 76 10.43 -11.38 -12.32
CA LEU A 76 11.59 -12.25 -12.53
C LEU A 76 12.91 -11.48 -12.49
N MET A 77 12.95 -10.25 -13.02
CA MET A 77 14.13 -9.39 -12.94
C MET A 77 14.47 -9.03 -11.50
N LEU A 78 13.48 -8.61 -10.70
CA LEU A 78 13.66 -8.28 -9.29
C LEU A 78 14.09 -9.51 -8.48
N LYS A 79 13.49 -10.68 -8.76
CA LYS A 79 13.90 -11.94 -8.14
C LYS A 79 15.32 -12.35 -8.53
N ALA A 80 15.73 -12.15 -9.77
CA ALA A 80 17.10 -12.43 -10.20
C ALA A 80 18.12 -11.55 -9.45
N LEU A 81 17.81 -10.27 -9.24
CA LEU A 81 18.66 -9.36 -8.45
C LEU A 81 18.75 -9.82 -6.98
N GLU A 82 17.63 -10.28 -6.40
CA GLU A 82 17.62 -10.87 -5.06
C GLU A 82 18.49 -12.13 -4.97
N ASP A 83 18.37 -13.04 -5.96
CA ASP A 83 19.20 -14.27 -6.04
C ASP A 83 20.70 -13.96 -6.24
N MET A 84 21.05 -12.79 -6.78
CA MET A 84 22.40 -12.26 -6.85
C MET A 84 22.87 -11.63 -5.53
N HIS A 85 22.06 -11.70 -4.45
CA HIS A 85 22.32 -11.11 -3.14
C HIS A 85 22.42 -9.57 -3.14
N ILE A 86 21.75 -8.92 -4.09
CA ILE A 86 21.57 -7.46 -4.09
C ILE A 86 20.48 -7.12 -3.06
N ARG A 87 20.73 -6.12 -2.22
CA ARG A 87 19.72 -5.63 -1.26
C ARG A 87 18.43 -5.25 -2.01
N PRO A 88 17.24 -5.60 -1.48
CA PRO A 88 15.98 -5.27 -2.10
C PRO A 88 15.83 -3.78 -2.47
N ILE A 89 16.23 -2.87 -1.60
CA ILE A 89 16.18 -1.42 -1.91
C ILE A 89 17.12 -1.03 -3.06
N GLU A 90 18.28 -1.66 -3.17
CA GLU A 90 19.23 -1.42 -4.26
C GLU A 90 18.70 -2.00 -5.59
N ALA A 91 18.07 -3.17 -5.55
CA ALA A 91 17.40 -3.76 -6.71
C ALA A 91 16.27 -2.84 -7.22
N ILE A 92 15.46 -2.29 -6.31
CA ILE A 92 14.41 -1.31 -6.66
C ILE A 92 15.03 -0.07 -7.28
N ASN A 93 16.09 0.48 -6.71
CA ASN A 93 16.76 1.67 -7.23
C ASN A 93 17.34 1.45 -8.63
N LEU A 94 17.96 0.29 -8.89
CA LEU A 94 18.45 -0.08 -10.22
C LEU A 94 17.30 -0.09 -11.25
N ILE A 95 16.16 -0.69 -10.90
CA ILE A 95 14.99 -0.71 -11.77
C ILE A 95 14.41 0.70 -11.95
N ARG A 96 14.39 1.54 -10.91
CA ARG A 96 13.95 2.94 -11.01
C ARG A 96 14.80 3.72 -12.02
N GLU A 97 16.12 3.55 -11.99
CA GLU A 97 17.04 4.17 -12.96
C GLU A 97 16.76 3.67 -14.38
N LEU A 98 16.61 2.35 -14.57
CA LEU A 98 16.27 1.76 -15.86
C LEU A 98 14.95 2.33 -16.43
N LEU A 99 13.95 2.51 -15.57
CA LEU A 99 12.62 3.03 -15.92
C LEU A 99 12.56 4.57 -15.94
N LYS A 100 13.64 5.27 -15.58
CA LYS A 100 13.72 6.73 -15.42
C LYS A 100 12.67 7.28 -14.43
N VAL A 101 12.33 6.50 -13.43
CA VAL A 101 11.41 6.90 -12.37
C VAL A 101 12.15 7.73 -11.32
N LYS A 102 11.61 8.91 -10.99
CA LYS A 102 12.20 9.84 -10.04
C LYS A 102 11.74 9.65 -8.62
N SER A 103 10.49 9.24 -8.43
CA SER A 103 9.91 8.98 -7.10
C SER A 103 10.57 7.77 -6.44
N HIS A 104 10.56 7.75 -5.10
CA HIS A 104 11.16 6.66 -4.33
C HIS A 104 10.11 5.58 -4.04
N ILE A 105 10.51 4.32 -4.20
CA ILE A 105 9.74 3.16 -3.78
C ILE A 105 10.59 2.36 -2.80
N ILE A 106 10.04 2.08 -1.64
CA ILE A 106 10.73 1.43 -0.52
C ILE A 106 9.88 0.23 -0.07
N PRO A 107 10.47 -0.96 0.12
CA PRO A 107 9.76 -2.09 0.72
C PRO A 107 9.50 -1.81 2.19
N MET A 108 8.37 -2.27 2.74
CA MET A 108 8.12 -2.17 4.18
C MET A 108 9.19 -2.92 5.00
N SER A 109 9.69 -4.02 4.46
CA SER A 109 10.78 -4.84 4.98
C SER A 109 11.58 -5.42 3.84
N GLU A 110 12.87 -5.65 4.05
CA GLU A 110 13.76 -6.33 3.10
C GLU A 110 13.85 -7.84 3.35
N GLU A 111 13.15 -8.32 4.37
CA GLU A 111 13.12 -9.73 4.75
C GLU A 111 11.83 -10.42 4.24
N PRO A 112 11.91 -11.72 3.87
CA PRO A 112 10.72 -12.48 3.50
C PRO A 112 9.74 -12.58 4.65
N VAL A 113 8.49 -12.17 4.39
CA VAL A 113 7.44 -12.13 5.40
C VAL A 113 6.08 -12.48 4.78
N HIS A 114 5.19 -13.04 5.58
CA HIS A 114 3.81 -13.32 5.22
C HIS A 114 2.86 -12.59 6.16
N LEU A 115 1.74 -12.14 5.63
CA LEU A 115 0.62 -11.70 6.44
C LEU A 115 -0.15 -12.93 6.95
N ALA A 116 -0.51 -12.91 8.21
CA ALA A 116 -1.33 -13.93 8.85
C ALA A 116 -2.48 -13.30 9.63
N ALA A 117 -3.52 -14.07 9.86
CA ALA A 117 -4.69 -13.65 10.61
C ALA A 117 -5.08 -14.71 11.65
N SER A 118 -5.41 -14.27 12.86
CA SER A 118 -6.01 -15.09 13.91
C SER A 118 -7.54 -15.05 13.76
N LEU A 119 -8.19 -16.21 13.81
CA LEU A 119 -9.63 -16.34 13.67
C LEU A 119 -10.32 -16.55 15.02
N GLY A 120 -11.61 -16.22 15.09
CA GLY A 120 -12.43 -16.42 16.30
C GLY A 120 -12.50 -17.87 16.80
N SER A 121 -12.20 -18.84 15.94
CA SER A 121 -12.09 -20.26 16.29
C SER A 121 -10.81 -20.64 17.05
N GLY A 122 -9.85 -19.72 17.21
CA GLY A 122 -8.51 -19.98 17.75
C GLY A 122 -7.53 -20.54 16.72
N SER A 123 -7.93 -20.73 15.46
CA SER A 123 -7.04 -21.08 14.35
C SER A 123 -6.42 -19.84 13.71
N SER A 124 -5.37 -20.04 12.92
CA SER A 124 -4.73 -18.96 12.15
C SER A 124 -4.65 -19.36 10.67
N ILE A 125 -4.72 -18.37 9.81
CA ILE A 125 -4.48 -18.53 8.38
C ILE A 125 -3.31 -17.65 7.96
N VAL A 126 -2.60 -18.06 6.90
CA VAL A 126 -1.44 -17.35 6.38
C VAL A 126 -1.65 -17.08 4.89
N GLY A 127 -1.29 -15.88 4.48
CA GLY A 127 -1.29 -15.45 3.09
C GLY A 127 -2.41 -14.46 2.76
N GLU A 128 -2.05 -13.47 1.98
CA GLU A 128 -2.92 -12.36 1.56
C GLU A 128 -4.19 -12.85 0.86
N VAL A 129 -4.04 -13.72 -0.13
CA VAL A 129 -5.19 -14.29 -0.88
C VAL A 129 -6.19 -14.99 0.04
N SER A 130 -5.71 -15.70 1.06
CA SER A 130 -6.58 -16.38 2.04
C SER A 130 -7.30 -15.37 2.93
N ILE A 131 -6.63 -14.30 3.32
CA ILE A 131 -7.18 -13.24 4.18
C ILE A 131 -8.22 -12.41 3.42
N ASP A 132 -7.96 -12.05 2.16
CA ASP A 132 -8.92 -11.32 1.32
C ASP A 132 -10.21 -12.11 1.07
N ASN A 133 -10.13 -13.44 1.06
CA ASN A 133 -11.30 -14.32 0.89
C ASN A 133 -12.04 -14.66 2.20
N LEU A 134 -11.62 -14.12 3.35
CA LEU A 134 -12.37 -14.29 4.59
C LEU A 134 -13.77 -13.68 4.48
N THR A 135 -14.75 -14.37 5.03
CA THR A 135 -16.15 -13.89 5.14
C THR A 135 -16.42 -13.19 6.46
N GLU A 136 -15.59 -13.44 7.47
CA GLU A 136 -15.69 -12.85 8.81
C GLU A 136 -14.40 -12.10 9.16
N LEU A 137 -14.53 -11.01 9.89
CA LEU A 137 -13.38 -10.23 10.33
C LEU A 137 -12.47 -11.08 11.24
N PRO A 138 -11.16 -11.09 10.97
CA PRO A 138 -10.23 -11.76 11.86
C PRO A 138 -10.14 -11.03 13.20
N GLN A 139 -9.76 -11.75 14.25
CA GLN A 139 -9.51 -11.17 15.57
C GLN A 139 -8.28 -10.26 15.55
N SER A 140 -7.23 -10.67 14.84
CA SER A 140 -6.01 -9.89 14.67
C SER A 140 -5.28 -10.25 13.39
N LEU A 141 -4.49 -9.31 12.89
CA LEU A 141 -3.52 -9.50 11.82
C LEU A 141 -2.11 -9.47 12.42
N PHE A 142 -1.20 -10.26 11.88
CA PHE A 142 0.20 -10.29 12.31
C PHE A 142 1.13 -10.76 11.18
N LEU A 143 2.42 -10.52 11.33
CA LEU A 143 3.44 -10.89 10.35
C LEU A 143 4.18 -12.15 10.77
N VAL A 144 4.48 -13.05 9.82
CA VAL A 144 5.20 -14.32 10.05
C VAL A 144 6.25 -14.53 8.95
N PRO A 145 7.52 -14.72 9.31
CA PRO A 145 8.10 -14.49 10.63
C PRO A 145 8.01 -13.03 11.04
N MET A 146 8.31 -12.70 12.28
CA MET A 146 8.53 -11.32 12.67
C MET A 146 9.82 -10.82 12.00
N VAL A 147 9.73 -9.69 11.32
CA VAL A 147 10.82 -9.08 10.55
C VAL A 147 11.01 -7.63 10.96
N LYS A 148 12.13 -7.03 10.59
CA LYS A 148 12.39 -5.61 10.81
C LYS A 148 11.91 -4.77 9.65
N ALA A 149 11.51 -3.54 9.95
CA ALA A 149 11.23 -2.55 8.91
C ALA A 149 12.51 -2.16 8.15
N ALA A 150 12.36 -1.83 6.87
CA ALA A 150 13.44 -1.22 6.12
C ALA A 150 13.81 0.13 6.75
N GLN A 151 15.12 0.37 6.95
CA GLN A 151 15.59 1.59 7.61
C GLN A 151 15.20 2.84 6.83
N GLU A 152 15.21 2.76 5.52
CA GLU A 152 14.82 3.84 4.62
C GLU A 152 13.31 4.17 4.73
N ALA A 153 12.47 3.17 5.06
CA ALA A 153 11.04 3.40 5.29
C ALA A 153 10.79 4.15 6.62
N ILE A 154 11.54 3.81 7.67
CA ILE A 154 11.51 4.54 8.95
C ILE A 154 11.90 6.01 8.72
N GLN A 155 13.03 6.25 8.05
CA GLN A 155 13.52 7.59 7.75
C GLN A 155 12.53 8.40 6.89
N ALA A 156 11.87 7.75 5.93
CA ALA A 156 10.88 8.41 5.09
C ALA A 156 9.68 8.91 5.92
N LEU A 157 9.20 8.14 6.90
CA LEU A 157 8.12 8.57 7.81
C LEU A 157 8.56 9.70 8.75
N GLU A 158 9.79 9.64 9.26
CA GLU A 158 10.34 10.67 10.16
C GLU A 158 10.55 12.03 9.46
N GLN A 159 10.81 12.02 8.15
CA GLN A 159 11.10 13.21 7.35
C GLN A 159 9.88 13.74 6.57
N ALA A 160 8.78 13.02 6.58
CA ALA A 160 7.59 13.40 5.83
C ALA A 160 6.93 14.67 6.38
N GLU A 161 6.42 15.50 5.49
CA GLU A 161 5.52 16.61 5.81
C GLU A 161 4.05 16.15 5.79
N VAL A 162 3.74 15.20 4.88
CA VAL A 162 2.42 14.59 4.72
C VAL A 162 2.58 13.08 4.54
N ILE A 163 1.81 12.29 5.26
CA ILE A 163 1.74 10.85 5.15
C ILE A 163 0.35 10.46 4.68
N LEU A 164 0.29 9.71 3.57
CA LEU A 164 -0.96 9.23 3.00
C LEU A 164 -1.06 7.72 3.21
N LEU A 165 -2.13 7.27 3.88
CA LEU A 165 -2.44 5.86 4.07
C LEU A 165 -3.53 5.43 3.08
N GLY A 166 -3.20 4.52 2.16
CA GLY A 166 -4.13 4.03 1.14
C GLY A 166 -4.15 4.88 -0.14
N PRO A 167 -5.12 4.64 -1.04
CA PRO A 167 -6.07 3.53 -1.03
C PRO A 167 -5.41 2.19 -1.36
N GLY A 168 -6.09 1.13 -1.00
CA GLY A 168 -5.68 -0.26 -1.22
C GLY A 168 -6.54 -1.21 -0.38
N SER A 169 -6.38 -2.53 -0.54
CA SER A 169 -7.04 -3.47 0.35
C SER A 169 -6.67 -3.15 1.80
N PHE A 170 -7.67 -2.93 2.64
CA PHE A 170 -7.44 -2.47 4.00
C PHE A 170 -6.59 -3.45 4.80
N MET A 171 -6.96 -4.75 4.78
CA MET A 171 -6.27 -5.75 5.57
C MET A 171 -4.92 -6.18 4.98
N THR A 172 -4.77 -6.15 3.66
CA THR A 172 -3.64 -6.79 2.98
C THR A 172 -2.65 -5.81 2.33
N SER A 173 -3.05 -4.56 2.10
CA SER A 173 -2.14 -3.54 1.56
C SER A 173 -1.84 -2.41 2.55
N ILE A 174 -2.83 -1.98 3.36
CA ILE A 174 -2.67 -0.85 4.29
C ILE A 174 -2.13 -1.31 5.65
N MET A 175 -2.68 -2.39 6.20
CA MET A 175 -2.32 -2.86 7.54
C MET A 175 -0.90 -3.44 7.65
N PRO A 176 -0.36 -4.22 6.68
CA PRO A 176 0.92 -4.89 6.88
C PRO A 176 2.10 -3.98 7.24
N PRO A 177 2.32 -2.82 6.62
CA PRO A 177 3.36 -1.89 7.05
C PRO A 177 3.19 -1.42 8.49
N LEU A 178 1.93 -1.22 8.94
CA LEU A 178 1.63 -0.75 10.30
C LEU A 178 1.81 -1.83 11.36
N LEU A 179 1.84 -3.12 10.96
CA LEU A 179 2.15 -4.23 11.84
C LEU A 179 3.64 -4.33 12.21
N LEU A 180 4.51 -3.58 11.54
CA LEU A 180 5.92 -3.47 11.90
C LEU A 180 6.07 -2.43 13.02
N PRO A 181 6.54 -2.82 14.21
CA PRO A 181 6.62 -1.93 15.37
C PRO A 181 7.42 -0.65 15.11
N GLU A 182 8.46 -0.74 14.29
CA GLU A 182 9.31 0.38 13.94
C GLU A 182 8.55 1.41 13.08
N LEU A 183 7.76 0.97 12.08
CA LEU A 183 6.95 1.87 11.25
C LEU A 183 5.78 2.46 12.03
N ALA A 184 5.09 1.66 12.85
CA ALA A 184 4.05 2.16 13.74
C ALA A 184 4.59 3.23 14.70
N THR A 185 5.79 3.01 15.26
CA THR A 185 6.46 3.98 16.13
C THR A 185 6.89 5.24 15.37
N ALA A 186 7.45 5.09 14.18
CA ALA A 186 7.85 6.23 13.35
C ALA A 186 6.61 7.07 12.95
N LEU A 187 5.50 6.43 12.59
CA LEU A 187 4.24 7.10 12.27
C LEU A 187 3.69 7.86 13.48
N ARG A 188 3.64 7.21 14.66
CA ARG A 188 3.17 7.84 15.90
C ARG A 188 3.99 9.06 16.31
N ASN A 189 5.31 9.01 16.10
CA ASN A 189 6.22 10.10 16.47
C ASN A 189 6.38 11.15 15.36
N SER A 190 5.81 10.91 14.18
CA SER A 190 5.89 11.85 13.07
C SER A 190 5.15 13.15 13.38
N LYS A 191 5.66 14.23 12.82
CA LYS A 191 4.99 15.55 12.85
C LYS A 191 4.21 15.82 11.56
N ALA A 192 4.21 14.86 10.64
CA ALA A 192 3.51 14.95 9.37
C ALA A 192 1.99 14.99 9.59
N LYS A 193 1.28 15.63 8.67
CA LYS A 193 -0.18 15.44 8.56
C LYS A 193 -0.48 14.06 8.02
N VAL A 194 -1.25 13.26 8.74
CA VAL A 194 -1.59 11.89 8.36
C VAL A 194 -3.01 11.85 7.79
N ILE A 195 -3.12 11.50 6.53
CA ILE A 195 -4.39 11.46 5.81
C ILE A 195 -4.70 10.03 5.37
N PHE A 196 -5.86 9.52 5.76
CA PHE A 196 -6.39 8.26 5.28
C PHE A 196 -7.19 8.47 3.99
N ILE A 197 -6.92 7.69 2.93
CA ILE A 197 -7.65 7.73 1.66
C ILE A 197 -8.45 6.44 1.52
N ASP A 198 -9.78 6.57 1.60
CA ASP A 198 -10.70 5.45 1.52
C ASP A 198 -10.84 4.91 0.08
N ASN A 199 -11.24 3.65 -0.04
CA ASN A 199 -11.48 3.02 -1.33
C ASN A 199 -12.77 3.53 -1.98
N LEU A 200 -12.75 3.69 -3.33
CA LEU A 200 -13.95 4.07 -4.09
C LEU A 200 -14.96 2.94 -4.14
N GLY A 201 -14.49 1.73 -4.37
CA GLY A 201 -15.31 0.52 -4.43
C GLY A 201 -15.49 -0.12 -3.06
N VAL A 202 -16.51 -0.98 -2.98
CA VAL A 202 -16.66 -1.87 -1.82
C VAL A 202 -15.59 -2.97 -1.94
N GLU A 203 -14.84 -3.17 -0.87
CA GLU A 203 -13.88 -4.27 -0.81
C GLU A 203 -14.60 -5.63 -0.81
N ILE A 204 -13.88 -6.68 -1.21
CA ILE A 204 -14.39 -8.04 -1.18
C ILE A 204 -14.12 -8.65 0.20
N GLY A 205 -14.89 -9.66 0.57
CA GLY A 205 -14.69 -10.42 1.81
C GLY A 205 -14.99 -9.63 3.07
N ALA A 206 -14.29 -9.99 4.14
CA ALA A 206 -14.54 -9.44 5.48
C ALA A 206 -14.28 -7.93 5.58
N ALA A 207 -13.32 -7.40 4.82
CA ALA A 207 -13.00 -5.97 4.81
C ALA A 207 -14.20 -5.09 4.36
N SER A 208 -15.15 -5.66 3.59
CA SER A 208 -16.39 -4.97 3.18
C SER A 208 -17.29 -4.56 4.34
N GLN A 209 -17.14 -5.19 5.50
CA GLN A 209 -17.93 -4.94 6.70
C GLN A 209 -17.43 -3.74 7.50
N LEU A 210 -16.21 -3.26 7.21
CA LEU A 210 -15.61 -2.14 7.92
C LEU A 210 -16.11 -0.80 7.36
N SER A 211 -16.71 0.00 8.22
CA SER A 211 -16.98 1.41 7.93
C SER A 211 -15.68 2.22 7.90
N LEU A 212 -15.74 3.48 7.45
CA LEU A 212 -14.61 4.41 7.53
C LEU A 212 -14.12 4.59 8.98
N ALA A 213 -15.07 4.68 9.92
CA ALA A 213 -14.76 4.79 11.36
C ALA A 213 -14.01 3.56 11.88
N ASP A 214 -14.47 2.35 11.53
CA ASP A 214 -13.82 1.11 11.95
C ASP A 214 -12.41 1.00 11.42
N ARG A 215 -12.16 1.45 10.18
CA ARG A 215 -10.82 1.47 9.57
C ARG A 215 -9.89 2.43 10.28
N ILE A 216 -10.33 3.66 10.53
CA ILE A 216 -9.56 4.66 11.30
C ILE A 216 -9.27 4.13 12.70
N GLN A 217 -10.27 3.57 13.39
CA GLN A 217 -10.08 3.00 14.71
C GLN A 217 -9.04 1.88 14.72
N LYS A 218 -9.10 0.94 13.76
CA LYS A 218 -8.12 -0.16 13.66
C LYS A 218 -6.70 0.33 13.38
N ILE A 219 -6.54 1.36 12.57
CA ILE A 219 -5.23 2.00 12.35
C ILE A 219 -4.71 2.56 13.68
N ASN A 220 -5.53 3.34 14.39
CA ASN A 220 -5.16 3.95 15.67
C ASN A 220 -4.84 2.89 16.75
N GLU A 221 -5.60 1.80 16.80
CA GLU A 221 -5.34 0.67 17.72
C GLU A 221 -3.97 0.02 17.48
N ILE A 222 -3.58 -0.20 16.22
CA ILE A 222 -2.28 -0.81 15.87
C ILE A 222 -1.13 0.15 16.11
N VAL A 223 -1.29 1.40 15.76
CA VAL A 223 -0.27 2.43 16.01
C VAL A 223 -0.17 2.76 17.51
N GLY A 224 -1.24 2.53 18.28
CA GLY A 224 -1.31 2.76 19.73
C GLY A 224 -1.65 4.20 20.11
N GLU A 225 -2.04 5.04 19.15
CA GLU A 225 -2.44 6.42 19.33
C GLU A 225 -3.34 6.87 18.18
N SER A 226 -4.13 7.94 18.39
CA SER A 226 -4.88 8.60 17.32
C SER A 226 -3.93 9.40 16.45
N VAL A 227 -3.63 8.88 15.26
CA VAL A 227 -2.63 9.47 14.34
C VAL A 227 -3.26 10.06 13.08
N ILE A 228 -4.54 9.84 12.81
CA ILE A 228 -5.19 10.31 11.59
C ILE A 228 -5.71 11.72 11.80
N ASP A 229 -5.19 12.70 11.06
CA ASP A 229 -5.64 14.09 11.07
C ASP A 229 -6.82 14.32 10.12
N GLY A 230 -6.79 13.64 8.94
CA GLY A 230 -7.83 13.80 7.94
C GLY A 230 -8.15 12.52 7.19
N ALA A 231 -9.32 12.49 6.56
CA ALA A 231 -9.72 11.38 5.69
C ALA A 231 -10.39 11.89 4.41
N ILE A 232 -10.00 11.29 3.29
CA ILE A 232 -10.61 11.52 1.98
C ILE A 232 -11.48 10.31 1.64
N THR A 233 -12.78 10.52 1.42
CA THR A 233 -13.73 9.45 1.13
C THR A 233 -14.57 9.79 -0.10
N PRO A 234 -15.04 8.79 -0.89
CA PRO A 234 -15.98 9.05 -1.94
C PRO A 234 -17.30 9.63 -1.38
N TYR A 235 -17.86 10.64 -2.07
CA TYR A 235 -19.16 11.17 -1.72
C TYR A 235 -20.23 10.07 -1.85
N ARG A 236 -20.91 9.77 -0.75
CA ARG A 236 -22.05 8.85 -0.69
C ARG A 236 -23.13 9.54 0.14
N GLU A 237 -24.37 9.63 -0.35
CA GLU A 237 -25.46 10.34 0.31
C GLU A 237 -25.75 9.90 1.77
N GLN A 238 -25.28 8.74 2.17
CA GLN A 238 -25.53 8.15 3.50
C GLN A 238 -24.36 8.22 4.49
N ILE A 239 -23.22 8.84 4.15
CA ILE A 239 -22.01 8.86 4.99
C ILE A 239 -21.73 10.24 5.57
N VAL A 240 -22.74 10.99 6.00
CA VAL A 240 -22.50 12.07 6.97
C VAL A 240 -22.76 11.52 8.37
N VAL A 241 -22.04 10.49 8.76
CA VAL A 241 -21.81 10.23 10.18
C VAL A 241 -20.72 11.22 10.59
N ASP A 242 -21.00 12.03 11.57
CA ASP A 242 -20.08 13.03 12.13
C ASP A 242 -18.88 12.35 12.81
N LEU A 243 -17.96 11.81 11.99
CA LEU A 243 -16.73 11.19 12.46
C LEU A 243 -15.79 12.22 13.08
N SER A 244 -15.92 13.48 12.68
CA SER A 244 -15.16 14.59 13.26
C SER A 244 -15.45 14.76 14.76
N ALA A 245 -16.68 14.51 15.19
CA ALA A 245 -17.07 14.54 16.60
C ALA A 245 -16.48 13.38 17.42
N ILE A 246 -16.17 12.24 16.80
CA ILE A 246 -15.70 11.04 17.49
C ILE A 246 -14.17 11.01 17.60
N TYR A 247 -13.45 11.44 16.55
CA TYR A 247 -12.00 11.25 16.42
C TYR A 247 -11.20 12.54 16.17
N SER A 248 -11.83 13.69 16.13
CA SER A 248 -11.20 14.98 15.70
C SER A 248 -10.56 14.87 14.30
N VAL A 249 -11.10 13.99 13.45
CA VAL A 249 -10.60 13.73 12.09
C VAL A 249 -11.37 14.59 11.10
N LYS A 250 -10.67 15.38 10.30
CA LYS A 250 -11.29 16.20 9.26
C LYS A 250 -11.65 15.33 8.04
N ILE A 251 -12.92 15.35 7.62
CA ILE A 251 -13.39 14.50 6.54
C ILE A 251 -13.72 15.31 5.29
N LEU A 252 -13.04 14.97 4.18
CA LEU A 252 -13.31 15.50 2.86
C LEU A 252 -14.01 14.45 1.99
N ALA A 253 -15.32 14.61 1.80
CA ALA A 253 -16.12 13.73 0.94
C ALA A 253 -16.27 14.34 -0.45
N LYS A 254 -15.73 13.68 -1.50
CA LYS A 254 -15.75 14.18 -2.87
C LYS A 254 -16.03 13.09 -3.90
N ARG A 255 -16.48 13.51 -5.08
CA ARG A 255 -16.46 12.64 -6.25
C ARG A 255 -15.00 12.49 -6.72
N LEU A 256 -14.48 11.27 -6.67
CA LEU A 256 -13.07 10.97 -6.95
C LEU A 256 -12.89 9.94 -8.06
N ASN A 257 -13.97 9.38 -8.57
CA ASN A 257 -13.92 8.29 -9.55
C ASN A 257 -13.61 8.80 -10.96
N ALA A 258 -12.78 8.03 -11.67
CA ALA A 258 -12.54 8.23 -13.09
C ALA A 258 -13.83 7.98 -13.90
N ASP A 259 -13.99 8.69 -15.04
CA ASP A 259 -15.19 8.58 -15.85
C ASP A 259 -15.32 7.21 -16.56
N ASP A 260 -14.21 6.56 -16.85
CA ASP A 260 -14.13 5.27 -17.56
C ASP A 260 -14.26 4.06 -16.62
N ILE A 261 -13.86 4.18 -15.33
CA ILE A 261 -13.83 3.08 -14.38
C ILE A 261 -14.25 3.56 -12.99
N SER A 262 -15.43 3.18 -12.54
CA SER A 262 -16.06 3.67 -11.31
C SER A 262 -15.29 3.36 -10.00
N TYR A 263 -14.48 2.30 -9.99
CA TYR A 263 -13.68 1.90 -8.82
C TYR A 263 -12.24 2.43 -8.85
N ARG A 264 -11.87 3.22 -9.87
CA ARG A 264 -10.54 3.83 -9.99
C ARG A 264 -10.60 5.32 -9.68
N HIS A 265 -9.69 5.80 -8.84
CA HIS A 265 -9.54 7.23 -8.59
C HIS A 265 -9.07 7.95 -9.86
N ASP A 266 -9.74 9.05 -10.19
CA ASP A 266 -9.19 10.02 -11.14
C ASP A 266 -7.96 10.67 -10.51
N ARG A 267 -6.86 10.74 -11.27
CA ARG A 267 -5.57 11.22 -10.78
C ARG A 267 -5.62 12.69 -10.39
N THR A 268 -6.31 13.50 -11.20
CA THR A 268 -6.40 14.95 -11.00
C THR A 268 -7.30 15.28 -9.81
N LEU A 269 -8.49 14.65 -9.77
CA LEU A 269 -9.43 14.86 -8.67
C LEU A 269 -8.85 14.43 -7.33
N LEU A 270 -8.13 13.31 -7.30
CA LEU A 270 -7.48 12.84 -6.08
C LEU A 270 -6.35 13.78 -5.64
N ALA A 271 -5.50 14.24 -6.56
CA ALA A 271 -4.43 15.19 -6.23
C ALA A 271 -5.01 16.51 -5.69
N GLN A 272 -6.08 17.04 -6.29
CA GLN A 272 -6.77 18.24 -5.82
C GLN A 272 -7.40 18.03 -4.43
N ALA A 273 -8.01 16.87 -4.18
CA ALA A 273 -8.59 16.57 -2.87
C ALA A 273 -7.53 16.46 -1.77
N ILE A 274 -6.36 15.91 -2.09
CA ILE A 274 -5.22 15.86 -1.16
C ILE A 274 -4.73 17.27 -0.85
N ASP A 275 -4.49 18.09 -1.88
CA ASP A 275 -4.02 19.46 -1.74
C ASP A 275 -4.99 20.33 -0.91
N GLU A 276 -6.29 20.21 -1.18
CA GLU A 276 -7.34 20.90 -0.43
C GLU A 276 -7.34 20.50 1.05
N LEU A 277 -7.32 19.18 1.35
CA LEU A 277 -7.36 18.72 2.74
C LEU A 277 -6.09 19.10 3.50
N VAL A 278 -4.91 19.01 2.86
CA VAL A 278 -3.64 19.46 3.47
C VAL A 278 -3.73 20.95 3.80
N GLY A 279 -4.17 21.79 2.85
CA GLY A 279 -4.35 23.21 3.07
C GLY A 279 -5.31 23.52 4.23
N GLU A 280 -6.40 22.76 4.37
CA GLU A 280 -7.35 22.93 5.47
C GLU A 280 -6.78 22.51 6.84
N LEU A 281 -5.89 21.49 6.89
CA LEU A 281 -5.22 21.06 8.10
C LEU A 281 -4.07 21.99 8.54
N ASP A 282 -3.55 22.83 7.66
CA ASP A 282 -2.50 23.80 7.98
C ASP A 282 -3.04 25.08 8.63
N TYR A 283 -4.35 25.34 8.51
CA TYR A 283 -5.01 26.53 9.07
C TYR A 283 -5.60 26.30 10.48
N GLU A 284 -5.57 25.07 11.00
CA GLU A 284 -5.99 24.72 12.37
C GLU A 284 -4.78 24.57 13.31
#